data_3cf8007704c573aaff1df44b825dddee
#
_entry.id   3cf8007704c573aaff1df44b825dddee
#
_cell.length_a   1.000
_cell.length_b   1.000
_cell.length_c   1.000
_cell.angle_alpha   90.00
_cell.angle_beta   90.00
_cell.angle_gamma   90.00
#
_symmetry.space_group_name_H-M   'P 1'
#
loop_
_entity.id
_entity.type
_entity.pdbx_description
1 polymer ?
#
loop_
_entity_poly.entity_id
_entity_poly.type
_entity_poly.pdbx_seq_one_letter_code
_entity_poly.pdbx_strand_id
1 'polypeptide(L)'
;MNIVYMFADQLRRQSCGYAGDLRAETPNIDRLARESCELSNAVSGHPVCAPYRASLFTGKYTTSTGMVINEIRISPDHDTIAKALDRAGYETAYIGKWHLYANELGNHFDPKNSFIPAGPDRLGFDDYFAAYNFHHINYGENSYYHLNTPEKIRYGEGAFEPDCQTDMAIRELERLAEGDRPFALFLSVGTPHDPWDEDNVPAEWLAKFRDTEFSLPDNYLPENDPHADGWARLSREERERIPDWMRVYYAMVADVDWNVGRMREAIERLGIEKDTLFVFTSDHGELFGAHGRRAKNIFYEEAVRVPFLVRCPGTIPERSCGVCLNTVDVMPTLLALCGLPIPEGVEGRDLSASLLGKPGAPEPDGALMMGTGATADWGEGFEWRAFRTKRYTYAVYLKDGEEHLYDNLADPLQMKNLAGEADSAPVLSEMKDKMAAEMARVNDRFHPVGYYRENWVEDRIIKRTKAD
;
A
#
# COMPACT_ATOMS: atom_id res chain seq x y z
N MET A 1 -20.99 4.09 11.83
CA MET A 1 -20.53 3.66 10.48
C MET A 1 -19.40 2.67 10.67
N ASN A 2 -19.46 1.51 10.03
CA ASN A 2 -18.42 0.50 10.11
C ASN A 2 -17.33 0.74 9.06
N ILE A 3 -16.19 0.10 9.21
CA ILE A 3 -15.09 0.12 8.23
C ILE A 3 -14.73 -1.32 7.87
N VAL A 4 -14.69 -1.64 6.59
CA VAL A 4 -14.04 -2.82 6.03
C VAL A 4 -12.95 -2.32 5.09
N TYR A 5 -11.70 -2.51 5.46
CA TYR A 5 -10.53 -2.05 4.71
C TYR A 5 -9.75 -3.25 4.19
N MET A 6 -9.89 -3.54 2.90
CA MET A 6 -9.17 -4.62 2.23
C MET A 6 -8.06 -4.04 1.36
N PHE A 7 -6.84 -4.54 1.52
CA PHE A 7 -5.74 -4.12 0.68
C PHE A 7 -4.82 -5.27 0.28
N ALA A 8 -4.40 -5.21 -0.97
CA ALA A 8 -3.46 -6.14 -1.58
C ALA A 8 -2.02 -5.66 -1.36
N ASP A 9 -1.06 -6.58 -1.42
CA ASP A 9 0.36 -6.27 -1.43
C ASP A 9 0.88 -6.29 -2.87
N GLN A 10 1.45 -5.17 -3.34
CA GLN A 10 2.09 -5.03 -4.65
C GLN A 10 1.14 -5.03 -5.86
N LEU A 11 -0.16 -4.67 -5.67
CA LEU A 11 -1.10 -4.54 -6.78
C LEU A 11 -1.03 -3.15 -7.40
N ARG A 12 -0.46 -3.04 -8.59
CA ARG A 12 -0.45 -1.79 -9.35
C ARG A 12 -1.82 -1.49 -9.96
N ARG A 13 -2.22 -0.20 -9.97
CA ARG A 13 -3.50 0.23 -10.55
C ARG A 13 -3.64 -0.20 -12.03
N GLN A 14 -2.55 -0.12 -12.79
CA GLN A 14 -2.51 -0.46 -14.22
C GLN A 14 -2.85 -1.93 -14.52
N SER A 15 -2.83 -2.82 -13.53
CA SER A 15 -3.20 -4.24 -13.69
C SER A 15 -4.67 -4.53 -13.33
N CYS A 16 -5.54 -3.50 -13.34
CA CYS A 16 -6.98 -3.65 -13.17
C CYS A 16 -7.72 -3.28 -14.46
N GLY A 17 -8.79 -4.00 -14.80
CA GLY A 17 -9.57 -3.77 -16.04
C GLY A 17 -10.18 -2.37 -16.11
N TYR A 18 -10.73 -1.84 -14.98
CA TYR A 18 -11.28 -0.48 -14.94
C TYR A 18 -10.22 0.61 -15.23
N ALA A 19 -8.95 0.29 -15.05
CA ALA A 19 -7.83 1.18 -15.37
C ALA A 19 -7.32 1.05 -16.81
N GLY A 20 -7.93 0.16 -17.60
CA GLY A 20 -7.70 0.02 -19.04
C GLY A 20 -6.85 -1.20 -19.46
N ASP A 21 -6.44 -2.06 -18.55
CA ASP A 21 -5.71 -3.29 -18.91
C ASP A 21 -6.68 -4.37 -19.41
N LEU A 22 -6.61 -4.65 -20.71
CA LEU A 22 -7.46 -5.64 -21.36
C LEU A 22 -7.08 -7.10 -21.04
N ARG A 23 -5.92 -7.33 -20.43
CA ARG A 23 -5.47 -8.66 -19.98
C ARG A 23 -5.98 -8.99 -18.58
N ALA A 24 -6.39 -7.96 -17.82
CA ALA A 24 -6.81 -8.12 -16.45
C ALA A 24 -8.17 -8.82 -16.35
N GLU A 25 -8.26 -9.90 -15.60
CA GLU A 25 -9.47 -10.61 -15.25
C GLU A 25 -9.99 -10.11 -13.88
N THR A 26 -10.49 -8.84 -13.87
CA THR A 26 -10.90 -8.15 -12.63
C THR A 26 -12.36 -7.66 -12.64
N PRO A 27 -13.35 -8.52 -12.98
CA PRO A 27 -14.74 -8.10 -13.11
C PRO A 27 -15.38 -7.58 -11.82
N ASN A 28 -14.94 -8.06 -10.65
CA ASN A 28 -15.45 -7.64 -9.34
C ASN A 28 -14.85 -6.29 -8.90
N ILE A 29 -13.56 -6.08 -9.08
CA ILE A 29 -12.88 -4.78 -8.86
C ILE A 29 -13.46 -3.75 -9.83
N ASP A 30 -13.66 -4.10 -11.09
CA ASP A 30 -14.25 -3.22 -12.11
C ASP A 30 -15.69 -2.83 -11.77
N ARG A 31 -16.46 -3.78 -11.23
CA ARG A 31 -17.80 -3.51 -10.71
C ARG A 31 -17.74 -2.59 -9.49
N LEU A 32 -16.86 -2.89 -8.54
CA LEU A 32 -16.65 -2.07 -7.34
C LEU A 32 -16.26 -0.65 -7.73
N ALA A 33 -15.38 -0.47 -8.73
CA ALA A 33 -14.97 0.85 -9.22
C ALA A 33 -16.16 1.67 -9.75
N ARG A 34 -17.09 1.03 -10.48
CA ARG A 34 -18.31 1.70 -10.96
C ARG A 34 -19.27 2.08 -9.85
N GLU A 35 -19.30 1.31 -8.76
CA GLU A 35 -20.23 1.49 -7.62
C GLU A 35 -19.58 2.28 -6.45
N SER A 36 -18.42 2.90 -6.66
CA SER A 36 -17.60 3.57 -5.64
C SER A 36 -17.27 5.01 -5.99
N CYS A 37 -16.72 5.75 -5.02
CA CYS A 37 -15.84 6.87 -5.29
C CYS A 37 -14.45 6.29 -5.62
N GLU A 38 -14.05 6.34 -6.89
CA GLU A 38 -12.70 5.96 -7.35
C GLU A 38 -11.77 7.17 -7.22
N LEU A 39 -10.71 7.05 -6.40
CA LEU A 39 -9.71 8.10 -6.28
C LEU A 39 -8.60 7.89 -7.33
N SER A 40 -8.75 8.54 -8.47
CA SER A 40 -7.90 8.31 -9.66
C SER A 40 -6.45 8.78 -9.49
N ASN A 41 -6.17 9.62 -8.47
CA ASN A 41 -4.84 10.11 -8.13
C ASN A 41 -4.38 9.67 -6.72
N ALA A 42 -4.83 8.51 -6.28
CA ALA A 42 -4.31 7.91 -5.05
C ALA A 42 -2.89 7.36 -5.26
N VAL A 43 -2.01 7.67 -4.32
CA VAL A 43 -0.61 7.23 -4.37
C VAL A 43 -0.13 6.64 -3.05
N SER A 44 0.77 5.67 -3.16
CA SER A 44 1.61 5.20 -2.06
C SER A 44 2.66 6.26 -1.76
N GLY A 45 2.58 6.89 -0.61
CA GLY A 45 3.49 7.97 -0.21
C GLY A 45 4.93 7.52 0.05
N HIS A 46 5.09 6.27 0.42
CA HIS A 46 6.36 5.56 0.46
C HIS A 46 6.09 4.14 -0.06
N PRO A 47 6.39 3.86 -1.34
CA PRO A 47 5.99 2.62 -2.00
C PRO A 47 6.87 1.43 -1.58
N VAL A 48 6.79 1.07 -0.30
CA VAL A 48 7.46 -0.07 0.35
C VAL A 48 6.52 -0.58 1.45
N CYS A 49 6.39 -1.89 1.59
CA CYS A 49 5.34 -2.52 2.40
C CYS A 49 5.26 -1.98 3.84
N ALA A 50 6.34 -2.08 4.64
CA ALA A 50 6.31 -1.68 6.04
C ALA A 50 6.20 -0.15 6.22
N PRO A 51 6.94 0.69 5.48
CA PRO A 51 6.74 2.14 5.42
C PRO A 51 5.30 2.56 5.08
N TYR A 52 4.69 1.96 4.05
CA TYR A 52 3.28 2.24 3.71
C TYR A 52 2.35 1.93 4.89
N ARG A 53 2.48 0.73 5.50
CA ARG A 53 1.63 0.29 6.60
C ARG A 53 1.76 1.19 7.83
N ALA A 54 2.97 1.64 8.14
CA ALA A 54 3.21 2.62 9.20
C ALA A 54 2.47 3.93 8.91
N SER A 55 2.58 4.46 7.69
CA SER A 55 1.87 5.68 7.28
C SER A 55 0.34 5.51 7.29
N LEU A 56 -0.16 4.37 6.82
CA LEU A 56 -1.59 4.03 6.83
C LEU A 56 -2.18 4.07 8.24
N PHE A 57 -1.50 3.44 9.20
CA PHE A 57 -2.05 3.32 10.55
C PHE A 57 -1.84 4.56 11.41
N THR A 58 -0.80 5.36 11.17
CA THR A 58 -0.48 6.52 11.99
C THR A 58 -0.91 7.86 11.40
N GLY A 59 -1.22 7.92 10.10
CA GLY A 59 -1.44 9.17 9.39
C GLY A 59 -0.20 10.07 9.34
N LYS A 60 1.01 9.50 9.49
CA LYS A 60 2.29 10.22 9.51
C LYS A 60 3.22 9.72 8.41
N TYR A 61 4.07 10.61 7.93
CA TYR A 61 5.14 10.22 7.01
C TYR A 61 6.17 9.32 7.68
N THR A 62 6.83 8.50 6.91
CA THR A 62 7.81 7.53 7.42
C THR A 62 9.03 8.21 8.05
N THR A 63 9.37 9.41 7.59
CA THR A 63 10.38 10.29 8.20
C THR A 63 9.97 10.85 9.58
N SER A 64 8.71 10.69 9.97
CA SER A 64 8.20 11.05 11.30
C SER A 64 7.98 9.85 12.20
N THR A 65 7.71 8.67 11.62
CA THR A 65 7.56 7.43 12.39
C THR A 65 8.88 6.69 12.60
N GLY A 66 9.89 6.96 11.77
CA GLY A 66 11.14 6.20 11.73
C GLY A 66 11.05 4.89 10.94
N MET A 67 9.87 4.54 10.41
CA MET A 67 9.67 3.31 9.61
C MET A 67 10.18 3.52 8.18
N VAL A 68 11.48 3.65 8.02
CA VAL A 68 12.16 4.12 6.80
C VAL A 68 12.58 3.01 5.85
N ILE A 69 12.57 1.76 6.29
CA ILE A 69 12.86 0.55 5.50
C ILE A 69 11.95 -0.59 5.96
N ASN A 70 11.91 -1.70 5.22
CA ASN A 70 11.39 -2.96 5.72
C ASN A 70 12.28 -3.54 6.84
N GLU A 71 11.84 -4.60 7.49
CA GLU A 71 12.63 -5.39 8.46
C GLU A 71 13.08 -4.61 9.71
N ILE A 72 12.30 -3.61 10.14
CA ILE A 72 12.43 -2.94 11.45
C ILE A 72 11.09 -2.94 12.17
N ARG A 73 11.08 -2.62 13.46
CA ARG A 73 9.87 -2.62 14.28
C ARG A 73 9.44 -1.20 14.59
N ILE A 74 8.17 -0.89 14.31
CA ILE A 74 7.57 0.41 14.64
C ILE A 74 7.46 0.60 16.16
N SER A 75 7.57 1.86 16.62
CA SER A 75 7.25 2.18 18.01
C SER A 75 5.76 1.99 18.28
N PRO A 76 5.39 1.29 19.37
CA PRO A 76 3.99 1.15 19.77
C PRO A 76 3.37 2.44 20.32
N ASP A 77 4.15 3.49 20.56
CA ASP A 77 3.70 4.72 21.23
C ASP A 77 2.93 5.66 20.29
N HIS A 78 2.93 5.40 18.99
CA HIS A 78 2.14 6.17 18.05
C HIS A 78 0.64 6.05 18.32
N ASP A 79 -0.07 7.17 18.21
CA ASP A 79 -1.51 7.12 17.96
C ASP A 79 -1.75 6.52 16.58
N THR A 80 -2.70 5.58 16.53
CA THR A 80 -3.04 4.86 15.31
C THR A 80 -4.55 4.89 15.06
N ILE A 81 -4.94 4.57 13.84
CA ILE A 81 -6.36 4.47 13.50
C ILE A 81 -7.09 3.49 14.40
N ALA A 82 -6.50 2.30 14.70
CA ALA A 82 -7.14 1.31 15.54
C ALA A 82 -7.28 1.80 16.99
N LYS A 83 -6.28 2.47 17.57
CA LYS A 83 -6.38 3.10 18.89
C LYS A 83 -7.43 4.21 18.93
N ALA A 84 -7.55 5.01 17.86
CA ALA A 84 -8.57 6.05 17.77
C ALA A 84 -9.99 5.45 17.70
N LEU A 85 -10.14 4.38 16.94
CA LEU A 85 -11.40 3.63 16.82
C LEU A 85 -11.79 2.95 18.14
N ASP A 86 -10.84 2.29 18.81
CA ASP A 86 -11.07 1.65 20.12
C ASP A 86 -11.53 2.68 21.16
N ARG A 87 -10.87 3.84 21.26
CA ARG A 87 -11.32 4.95 22.14
C ARG A 87 -12.74 5.44 21.81
N ALA A 88 -13.19 5.26 20.58
CA ALA A 88 -14.56 5.58 20.14
C ALA A 88 -15.55 4.42 20.32
N GLY A 89 -15.12 3.30 20.91
CA GLY A 89 -15.95 2.14 21.21
C GLY A 89 -16.12 1.16 20.05
N TYR A 90 -15.31 1.27 19.01
CA TYR A 90 -15.30 0.29 17.91
C TYR A 90 -14.69 -1.04 18.35
N GLU A 91 -15.15 -2.11 17.74
CA GLU A 91 -14.46 -3.40 17.77
C GLU A 91 -13.49 -3.48 16.59
N THR A 92 -12.23 -3.88 16.87
CA THR A 92 -11.16 -3.85 15.86
C THR A 92 -10.72 -5.25 15.48
N ALA A 93 -10.61 -5.53 14.18
CA ALA A 93 -10.14 -6.81 13.66
C ALA A 93 -9.05 -6.61 12.60
N TYR A 94 -8.00 -7.44 12.67
CA TYR A 94 -6.93 -7.49 11.67
C TYR A 94 -6.65 -8.91 11.21
N ILE A 95 -6.57 -9.12 9.89
CA ILE A 95 -6.29 -10.42 9.28
C ILE A 95 -5.23 -10.25 8.20
N GLY A 96 -4.21 -11.12 8.22
CA GLY A 96 -3.20 -11.24 7.16
C GLY A 96 -1.84 -10.63 7.49
N LYS A 97 -1.14 -10.11 6.48
CA LYS A 97 0.24 -9.62 6.59
C LYS A 97 0.34 -8.36 7.45
N TRP A 98 1.19 -8.39 8.49
CA TRP A 98 1.42 -7.26 9.39
C TRP A 98 2.61 -6.38 8.97
N HIS A 99 3.78 -6.95 8.88
CA HIS A 99 5.06 -6.38 8.43
C HIS A 99 5.55 -5.13 9.21
N LEU A 100 5.20 -5.01 10.48
CA LEU A 100 5.62 -3.89 11.36
C LEU A 100 6.36 -4.36 12.61
N TYR A 101 6.72 -5.65 12.70
CA TYR A 101 7.27 -6.27 13.91
C TYR A 101 8.56 -7.06 13.64
N ALA A 102 9.48 -6.55 12.84
CA ALA A 102 10.76 -7.26 12.63
C ALA A 102 11.74 -7.06 13.80
N ASN A 103 12.39 -8.13 14.22
CA ASN A 103 13.42 -8.14 15.24
C ASN A 103 14.81 -8.37 14.67
N GLU A 104 14.91 -9.00 13.50
CA GLU A 104 16.16 -9.23 12.79
C GLU A 104 15.94 -9.28 11.28
N LEU A 105 16.98 -9.06 10.51
CA LEU A 105 16.93 -9.16 9.04
C LEU A 105 16.81 -10.63 8.65
N GLY A 106 15.88 -10.92 7.73
CA GLY A 106 15.58 -12.28 7.29
C GLY A 106 14.94 -13.11 8.41
N ASN A 107 15.12 -14.43 8.34
CA ASN A 107 14.57 -15.38 9.32
C ASN A 107 13.06 -15.20 9.58
N HIS A 108 12.30 -14.99 8.51
CA HIS A 108 10.88 -14.63 8.54
C HIS A 108 9.98 -15.69 9.18
N PHE A 109 10.46 -16.93 9.25
CA PHE A 109 9.72 -18.07 9.81
C PHE A 109 10.00 -18.31 11.29
N ASP A 110 10.99 -17.65 11.88
CA ASP A 110 11.23 -17.74 13.32
C ASP A 110 10.10 -17.04 14.09
N PRO A 111 9.51 -17.68 15.13
CA PRO A 111 8.44 -17.05 15.91
C PRO A 111 8.77 -15.66 16.47
N LYS A 112 10.04 -15.38 16.81
CA LYS A 112 10.46 -14.05 17.28
C LYS A 112 10.29 -12.95 16.22
N ASN A 113 10.25 -13.33 14.95
CA ASN A 113 10.13 -12.43 13.80
C ASN A 113 8.76 -12.55 13.10
N SER A 114 8.07 -13.69 13.22
CA SER A 114 6.80 -13.95 12.55
C SER A 114 5.57 -13.69 13.42
N PHE A 115 5.67 -13.89 14.74
CA PHE A 115 4.59 -13.73 15.70
C PHE A 115 4.56 -12.33 16.29
N ILE A 116 3.38 -11.72 16.33
CA ILE A 116 3.13 -10.42 16.97
C ILE A 116 2.40 -10.67 18.29
N PRO A 117 3.03 -10.41 19.45
CA PRO A 117 2.39 -10.64 20.75
C PRO A 117 1.19 -9.72 20.95
N ALA A 118 0.24 -10.17 21.77
CA ALA A 118 -0.88 -9.33 22.17
C ALA A 118 -0.41 -8.10 22.96
N GLY A 119 -1.11 -7.00 22.79
CA GLY A 119 -0.84 -5.73 23.44
C GLY A 119 -0.23 -4.67 22.49
N PRO A 120 0.69 -3.83 22.97
CA PRO A 120 1.08 -2.58 22.28
C PRO A 120 1.56 -2.75 20.84
N ASP A 121 2.24 -3.87 20.54
CA ASP A 121 2.80 -4.14 19.21
C ASP A 121 1.71 -4.43 18.13
N ARG A 122 0.45 -4.68 18.54
CA ARG A 122 -0.71 -4.75 17.64
C ARG A 122 -1.34 -3.40 17.32
N LEU A 123 -0.78 -2.32 17.84
CA LEU A 123 -1.14 -0.93 17.55
C LEU A 123 -2.63 -0.60 17.73
N GLY A 124 -3.34 -1.33 18.62
CA GLY A 124 -4.76 -1.16 18.92
C GLY A 124 -5.71 -2.12 18.19
N PHE A 125 -5.19 -3.09 17.43
CA PHE A 125 -5.99 -4.19 16.90
C PHE A 125 -6.03 -5.34 17.91
N ASP A 126 -6.79 -5.17 18.99
CA ASP A 126 -6.72 -6.06 20.14
C ASP A 126 -7.93 -7.02 20.28
N ASP A 127 -9.08 -6.75 19.63
CA ASP A 127 -10.28 -7.61 19.74
C ASP A 127 -10.14 -8.90 18.92
N TYR A 128 -9.70 -8.82 17.65
CA TYR A 128 -9.37 -9.97 16.82
C TYR A 128 -8.12 -9.73 15.98
N PHE A 129 -7.13 -10.61 16.12
CA PHE A 129 -5.86 -10.49 15.41
C PHE A 129 -5.36 -11.84 14.92
N ALA A 130 -5.48 -12.09 13.63
CA ALA A 130 -5.05 -13.31 12.95
C ALA A 130 -4.02 -12.95 11.87
N ALA A 131 -2.73 -12.92 12.22
CA ALA A 131 -1.72 -12.32 11.37
C ALA A 131 -0.39 -13.08 11.38
N TYR A 132 0.42 -12.77 10.41
CA TYR A 132 1.84 -13.07 10.36
C TYR A 132 2.61 -11.77 10.08
N ASN A 133 3.86 -11.68 10.54
CA ASN A 133 4.62 -10.47 10.28
C ASN A 133 5.03 -10.38 8.80
N PHE A 134 5.73 -11.40 8.30
CA PHE A 134 6.25 -11.40 6.94
C PHE A 134 6.57 -12.81 6.44
N HIS A 135 6.03 -13.22 5.33
CA HIS A 135 6.42 -14.34 4.48
C HIS A 135 5.80 -14.19 3.09
N HIS A 136 6.21 -15.02 2.14
CA HIS A 136 5.75 -14.99 0.76
C HIS A 136 5.32 -16.37 0.24
N ILE A 137 4.89 -17.27 1.10
CA ILE A 137 4.31 -18.55 0.72
C ILE A 137 2.80 -18.39 0.75
N ASN A 138 2.19 -18.23 -0.41
CA ASN A 138 0.75 -17.98 -0.51
C ASN A 138 -0.05 -19.27 -0.79
N TYR A 139 0.58 -20.33 -1.31
CA TYR A 139 -0.09 -21.57 -1.68
C TYR A 139 0.57 -22.79 -1.04
N GLY A 140 -0.27 -23.74 -0.60
CA GLY A 140 0.14 -25.01 -0.04
C GLY A 140 0.29 -25.04 1.49
N GLU A 141 0.85 -26.16 1.99
CA GLU A 141 0.86 -26.50 3.43
C GLU A 141 1.71 -25.58 4.32
N ASN A 142 2.57 -24.75 3.74
CA ASN A 142 3.52 -23.92 4.49
C ASN A 142 3.03 -22.51 4.78
N SER A 143 1.92 -22.08 4.20
CA SER A 143 1.28 -20.81 4.56
C SER A 143 0.61 -20.92 5.93
N TYR A 144 0.69 -19.86 6.73
CA TYR A 144 0.26 -19.87 8.12
C TYR A 144 -0.06 -18.47 8.66
N TYR A 145 -0.73 -18.46 9.79
CA TYR A 145 -0.95 -17.27 10.62
C TYR A 145 -0.72 -17.59 12.10
N HIS A 146 -0.73 -16.56 12.91
CA HIS A 146 -0.74 -16.66 14.37
C HIS A 146 -1.99 -15.96 14.95
N LEU A 147 -2.45 -16.41 16.09
CA LEU A 147 -3.44 -15.72 16.92
C LEU A 147 -2.76 -15.12 18.15
N ASN A 148 -3.01 -15.68 19.32
CA ASN A 148 -2.52 -15.17 20.59
C ASN A 148 -1.29 -15.90 21.13
N THR A 149 -0.80 -16.88 20.40
CA THR A 149 0.39 -17.68 20.74
C THR A 149 1.38 -17.72 19.57
N PRO A 150 2.66 -17.96 19.81
CA PRO A 150 3.64 -18.12 18.74
C PRO A 150 3.48 -19.41 17.91
N GLU A 151 2.49 -20.23 18.20
CA GLU A 151 2.15 -21.40 17.41
C GLU A 151 1.68 -20.99 16.02
N LYS A 152 2.22 -21.65 14.98
CA LYS A 152 1.80 -21.48 13.60
C LYS A 152 0.53 -22.29 13.33
N ILE A 153 -0.53 -21.59 12.98
CA ILE A 153 -1.77 -22.20 12.51
C ILE A 153 -1.70 -22.26 11.00
N ARG A 154 -1.55 -23.47 10.43
CA ARG A 154 -1.44 -23.66 8.99
C ARG A 154 -2.82 -23.70 8.35
N TYR A 155 -2.95 -23.15 7.16
CA TYR A 155 -4.23 -23.20 6.42
C TYR A 155 -4.56 -24.59 5.90
N GLY A 156 -3.54 -25.43 5.63
CA GLY A 156 -3.70 -26.81 5.21
C GLY A 156 -3.19 -27.09 3.79
N GLU A 157 -3.25 -28.37 3.40
CA GLU A 157 -2.85 -28.81 2.06
C GLU A 157 -3.79 -28.25 1.00
N GLY A 158 -3.23 -27.72 -0.09
CA GLY A 158 -4.00 -27.12 -1.19
C GLY A 158 -4.67 -25.80 -0.87
N ALA A 159 -4.44 -25.24 0.32
CA ALA A 159 -4.99 -23.95 0.70
C ALA A 159 -4.26 -22.81 -0.04
N PHE A 160 -5.04 -21.85 -0.55
CA PHE A 160 -4.51 -20.59 -1.03
C PHE A 160 -4.75 -19.50 0.04
N GLU A 161 -3.69 -18.87 0.47
CA GLU A 161 -3.70 -17.99 1.64
C GLU A 161 -4.74 -16.86 1.55
N PRO A 162 -4.85 -16.09 0.43
CA PRO A 162 -5.83 -15.01 0.33
C PRO A 162 -7.26 -15.49 0.42
N ASP A 163 -7.58 -16.70 -0.08
CA ASP A 163 -8.90 -17.32 0.02
C ASP A 163 -9.25 -17.62 1.48
N CYS A 164 -8.30 -18.23 2.19
CA CYS A 164 -8.47 -18.59 3.59
C CYS A 164 -8.60 -17.35 4.49
N GLN A 165 -7.80 -16.31 4.21
CA GLN A 165 -7.88 -15.03 4.92
C GLN A 165 -9.22 -14.35 4.66
N THR A 166 -9.73 -14.41 3.44
CA THR A 166 -11.06 -13.88 3.09
C THR A 166 -12.18 -14.67 3.77
N ASP A 167 -12.07 -16.02 3.86
CA ASP A 167 -13.00 -16.83 4.64
C ASP A 167 -13.03 -16.44 6.12
N MET A 168 -11.85 -16.18 6.69
CA MET A 168 -11.73 -15.70 8.07
C MET A 168 -12.37 -14.32 8.23
N ALA A 169 -12.11 -13.42 7.28
CA ALA A 169 -12.68 -12.07 7.30
C ALA A 169 -14.21 -12.08 7.17
N ILE A 170 -14.78 -12.96 6.33
CA ILE A 170 -16.22 -13.10 6.19
C ILE A 170 -16.85 -13.64 7.49
N ARG A 171 -16.26 -14.69 8.09
CA ARG A 171 -16.76 -15.21 9.39
C ARG A 171 -16.67 -14.15 10.49
N GLU A 172 -15.59 -13.39 10.52
CA GLU A 172 -15.44 -12.31 11.51
C GLU A 172 -16.41 -11.17 11.24
N LEU A 173 -16.67 -10.83 9.98
CA LEU A 173 -17.67 -9.84 9.58
C LEU A 173 -19.08 -10.27 9.99
N GLU A 174 -19.44 -11.56 9.85
CA GLU A 174 -20.71 -12.12 10.31
C GLU A 174 -20.84 -11.96 11.83
N ARG A 175 -19.83 -12.31 12.61
CA ARG A 175 -19.80 -12.13 14.05
C ARG A 175 -19.93 -10.66 14.47
N LEU A 176 -19.20 -9.77 13.82
CA LEU A 176 -19.21 -8.33 14.10
C LEU A 176 -20.58 -7.70 13.78
N ALA A 177 -21.23 -8.16 12.70
CA ALA A 177 -22.54 -7.65 12.29
C ALA A 177 -23.69 -8.08 13.23
N GLU A 178 -23.51 -9.14 14.01
CA GLU A 178 -24.45 -9.57 15.06
C GLU A 178 -24.33 -8.75 16.36
N GLY A 179 -23.21 -8.01 16.51
CA GLY A 179 -22.93 -7.20 17.70
C GLY A 179 -23.59 -5.82 17.65
N ASP A 180 -23.61 -5.14 18.81
CA ASP A 180 -24.17 -3.79 18.97
C ASP A 180 -23.12 -2.67 18.80
N ARG A 181 -21.84 -3.01 18.70
CA ARG A 181 -20.74 -2.04 18.56
C ARG A 181 -20.45 -1.77 17.09
N PRO A 182 -20.09 -0.53 16.71
CA PRO A 182 -19.49 -0.31 15.41
C PRO A 182 -18.13 -1.04 15.34
N PHE A 183 -17.70 -1.40 14.13
CA PHE A 183 -16.48 -2.18 13.95
C PHE A 183 -15.60 -1.66 12.82
N ALA A 184 -14.31 -2.06 12.89
CA ALA A 184 -13.35 -1.86 11.82
C ALA A 184 -12.56 -3.16 11.57
N LEU A 185 -12.75 -3.75 10.40
CA LEU A 185 -12.07 -4.95 9.95
C LEU A 185 -11.06 -4.60 8.86
N PHE A 186 -9.78 -4.92 9.10
CA PHE A 186 -8.68 -4.75 8.14
C PHE A 186 -8.24 -6.12 7.62
N LEU A 187 -8.31 -6.31 6.31
CA LEU A 187 -7.85 -7.51 5.62
C LEU A 187 -6.68 -7.15 4.71
N SER A 188 -5.50 -7.70 5.02
CA SER A 188 -4.25 -7.49 4.30
C SER A 188 -3.80 -8.77 3.61
N VAL A 189 -4.19 -8.97 2.35
CA VAL A 189 -3.77 -10.13 1.58
C VAL A 189 -2.34 -9.96 1.04
N GLY A 190 -1.56 -11.04 1.08
CA GLY A 190 -0.15 -11.02 0.64
C GLY A 190 0.02 -11.01 -0.87
N THR A 191 -1.01 -11.36 -1.64
CA THR A 191 -1.00 -11.37 -3.11
C THR A 191 -1.34 -9.98 -3.68
N PRO A 192 -0.86 -9.66 -4.89
CA PRO A 192 -0.04 -10.44 -5.83
C PRO A 192 1.49 -10.28 -5.68
N HIS A 193 2.02 -10.06 -4.46
CA HIS A 193 3.47 -9.94 -4.20
C HIS A 193 4.25 -11.20 -4.65
N ASP A 194 5.49 -11.02 -5.10
CA ASP A 194 6.39 -12.14 -5.44
C ASP A 194 6.62 -13.08 -4.23
N PRO A 195 7.04 -14.36 -4.46
CA PRO A 195 7.58 -14.93 -5.69
C PRO A 195 6.49 -15.35 -6.69
N TRP A 196 6.74 -15.03 -7.96
CA TRP A 196 5.86 -15.40 -9.05
C TRP A 196 6.32 -16.72 -9.67
N ASP A 197 6.32 -17.77 -8.87
CA ASP A 197 6.53 -19.16 -9.29
C ASP A 197 5.16 -19.84 -9.43
N GLU A 198 5.01 -20.70 -10.43
CA GLU A 198 3.73 -21.34 -10.74
C GLU A 198 3.19 -22.21 -9.61
N ASP A 199 4.07 -22.71 -8.73
CA ASP A 199 3.71 -23.48 -7.54
C ASP A 199 3.27 -22.61 -6.34
N ASN A 200 3.33 -21.29 -6.44
CA ASN A 200 2.84 -20.36 -5.42
C ASN A 200 1.41 -19.85 -5.69
N VAL A 201 0.72 -20.40 -6.68
CA VAL A 201 -0.66 -20.07 -7.05
C VAL A 201 -1.40 -21.33 -7.52
N PRO A 202 -2.71 -21.50 -7.22
CA PRO A 202 -3.48 -22.62 -7.70
C PRO A 202 -3.55 -22.69 -9.23
N ALA A 203 -3.46 -23.90 -9.78
CA ALA A 203 -3.43 -24.15 -11.22
C ALA A 203 -4.66 -23.62 -11.98
N GLU A 204 -5.81 -23.54 -11.33
CA GLU A 204 -7.04 -22.97 -11.90
C GLU A 204 -6.93 -21.49 -12.22
N TRP A 205 -6.22 -20.70 -11.41
CA TRP A 205 -5.96 -19.30 -11.68
C TRP A 205 -4.96 -19.12 -12.83
N LEU A 206 -3.89 -19.94 -12.87
CA LEU A 206 -2.94 -19.95 -13.99
C LEU A 206 -3.61 -20.32 -15.31
N ALA A 207 -4.57 -21.26 -15.29
CA ALA A 207 -5.27 -21.71 -16.47
C ALA A 207 -6.04 -20.59 -17.20
N LYS A 208 -6.48 -19.55 -16.49
CA LYS A 208 -7.15 -18.39 -17.08
C LYS A 208 -6.24 -17.60 -18.03
N PHE A 209 -4.93 -17.62 -17.78
CA PHE A 209 -3.94 -16.86 -18.55
C PHE A 209 -3.04 -17.72 -19.45
N ARG A 210 -3.43 -18.99 -19.69
CA ARG A 210 -2.64 -19.92 -20.54
C ARG A 210 -2.42 -19.37 -21.94
N ASP A 211 -3.44 -18.76 -22.53
CA ASP A 211 -3.43 -18.27 -23.90
C ASP A 211 -3.22 -16.74 -23.98
N THR A 212 -2.98 -16.10 -22.82
CA THR A 212 -2.70 -14.65 -22.76
C THR A 212 -1.23 -14.41 -23.00
N GLU A 213 -0.91 -13.60 -24.00
CA GLU A 213 0.45 -13.18 -24.29
C GLU A 213 0.85 -12.00 -23.40
N PHE A 214 1.96 -12.16 -22.69
CA PHE A 214 2.57 -11.10 -21.90
C PHE A 214 3.88 -10.67 -22.56
N SER A 215 3.97 -9.38 -22.88
CA SER A 215 5.16 -8.73 -23.40
C SER A 215 5.82 -7.87 -22.32
N LEU A 216 7.08 -7.50 -22.56
CA LEU A 216 7.75 -6.49 -21.74
C LEU A 216 6.98 -5.17 -21.79
N PRO A 217 7.00 -4.36 -20.70
CA PRO A 217 6.35 -3.03 -20.70
C PRO A 217 6.88 -2.11 -21.78
N ASP A 218 6.05 -1.20 -22.30
CA ASP A 218 6.45 -0.25 -23.35
C ASP A 218 7.58 0.70 -22.90
N ASN A 219 7.72 0.93 -21.60
CA ASN A 219 8.82 1.69 -20.98
C ASN A 219 9.90 0.78 -20.36
N TYR A 220 10.04 -0.44 -20.85
CA TYR A 220 11.12 -1.34 -20.47
C TYR A 220 12.48 -0.77 -20.90
N LEU A 221 13.46 -0.86 -20.01
CA LEU A 221 14.86 -0.57 -20.32
C LEU A 221 15.73 -1.80 -20.05
N PRO A 222 16.66 -2.14 -21.00
CA PRO A 222 17.53 -3.31 -20.84
C PRO A 222 18.62 -3.12 -19.79
N GLU A 223 19.01 -1.88 -19.50
CA GLU A 223 19.95 -1.52 -18.44
C GLU A 223 19.22 -1.31 -17.12
N ASN A 224 19.89 -1.59 -16.01
CA ASN A 224 19.37 -1.24 -14.69
C ASN A 224 19.47 0.27 -14.45
N ASP A 225 18.43 0.84 -13.86
CA ASP A 225 18.47 2.20 -13.32
C ASP A 225 19.69 2.35 -12.37
N PRO A 226 20.54 3.37 -12.53
CA PRO A 226 21.71 3.59 -11.69
C PRO A 226 21.37 3.78 -10.20
N HIS A 227 20.16 4.28 -9.89
CA HIS A 227 19.67 4.47 -8.53
C HIS A 227 18.86 3.28 -7.99
N ALA A 228 18.84 2.14 -8.70
CA ALA A 228 18.21 0.93 -8.22
C ALA A 228 19.04 0.28 -7.09
N ASP A 229 18.39 -0.02 -5.96
CA ASP A 229 18.98 -0.85 -4.92
C ASP A 229 19.05 -2.32 -5.37
N GLY A 230 19.64 -3.18 -4.53
CA GLY A 230 19.79 -4.61 -4.85
C GLY A 230 18.48 -5.35 -5.13
N TRP A 231 17.37 -4.90 -4.54
CA TRP A 231 16.04 -5.49 -4.71
C TRP A 231 15.36 -5.08 -6.01
N ALA A 232 15.70 -3.88 -6.51
CA ALA A 232 15.10 -3.31 -7.71
C ALA A 232 15.85 -3.66 -9.00
N ARG A 233 17.07 -4.20 -8.90
CA ARG A 233 17.88 -4.60 -10.07
C ARG A 233 17.41 -5.92 -10.66
N LEU A 234 17.59 -6.05 -11.95
CA LEU A 234 17.29 -7.26 -12.72
C LEU A 234 18.58 -7.86 -13.29
N SER A 235 18.82 -9.14 -13.03
CA SER A 235 19.80 -9.94 -13.78
C SER A 235 19.29 -10.22 -15.20
N ARG A 236 20.16 -10.75 -16.05
CA ARG A 236 19.77 -11.14 -17.40
C ARG A 236 18.69 -12.24 -17.38
N GLU A 237 18.84 -13.25 -16.51
CA GLU A 237 17.91 -14.36 -16.39
C GLU A 237 16.54 -13.88 -15.88
N GLU A 238 16.51 -12.96 -14.92
CA GLU A 238 15.27 -12.37 -14.44
C GLU A 238 14.54 -11.57 -15.52
N ARG A 239 15.26 -10.85 -16.38
CA ARG A 239 14.66 -10.12 -17.50
C ARG A 239 13.96 -11.05 -18.50
N GLU A 240 14.55 -12.21 -18.75
CA GLU A 240 13.97 -13.23 -19.63
C GLU A 240 12.71 -13.86 -19.03
N ARG A 241 12.54 -13.84 -17.69
CA ARG A 241 11.39 -14.37 -16.95
C ARG A 241 10.24 -13.37 -16.78
N ILE A 242 10.41 -12.09 -17.09
CA ILE A 242 9.36 -11.08 -16.85
C ILE A 242 7.99 -11.48 -17.41
N PRO A 243 7.85 -11.96 -18.66
CA PRO A 243 6.56 -12.38 -19.19
C PRO A 243 5.91 -13.53 -18.39
N ASP A 244 6.70 -14.49 -17.90
CA ASP A 244 6.21 -15.60 -17.07
C ASP A 244 5.81 -15.09 -15.67
N TRP A 245 6.58 -14.19 -15.08
CA TRP A 245 6.22 -13.53 -13.82
C TRP A 245 4.91 -12.75 -13.94
N MET A 246 4.73 -12.01 -15.04
CA MET A 246 3.46 -11.31 -15.30
C MET A 246 2.29 -12.27 -15.37
N ARG A 247 2.44 -13.45 -16.01
CA ARG A 247 1.37 -14.45 -16.06
C ARG A 247 0.93 -14.90 -14.67
N VAL A 248 1.89 -15.24 -13.79
CA VAL A 248 1.61 -15.64 -12.41
C VAL A 248 1.02 -14.49 -11.61
N TYR A 249 1.57 -13.29 -11.75
CA TYR A 249 1.04 -12.08 -11.11
C TYR A 249 -0.42 -11.82 -11.49
N TYR A 250 -0.79 -11.90 -12.77
CA TYR A 250 -2.18 -11.71 -13.22
C TYR A 250 -3.11 -12.83 -12.75
N ALA A 251 -2.61 -14.05 -12.59
CA ALA A 251 -3.35 -15.13 -11.94
C ALA A 251 -3.66 -14.81 -10.47
N MET A 252 -2.69 -14.27 -9.72
CA MET A 252 -2.88 -13.80 -8.35
C MET A 252 -3.81 -12.57 -8.30
N VAL A 253 -3.74 -11.65 -9.28
CA VAL A 253 -4.66 -10.50 -9.38
C VAL A 253 -6.11 -10.95 -9.60
N ALA A 254 -6.33 -11.98 -10.44
CA ALA A 254 -7.67 -12.53 -10.66
C ALA A 254 -8.25 -13.19 -9.40
N ASP A 255 -7.41 -13.77 -8.56
CA ASP A 255 -7.81 -14.27 -7.25
C ASP A 255 -8.16 -13.13 -6.28
N VAL A 256 -7.32 -12.10 -6.20
CA VAL A 256 -7.63 -10.90 -5.40
C VAL A 256 -8.98 -10.31 -5.83
N ASP A 257 -9.25 -10.22 -7.13
CA ASP A 257 -10.54 -9.79 -7.67
C ASP A 257 -11.70 -10.62 -7.16
N TRP A 258 -11.56 -11.95 -7.22
CA TRP A 258 -12.58 -12.87 -6.73
C TRP A 258 -12.85 -12.66 -5.24
N ASN A 259 -11.81 -12.50 -4.44
CA ASN A 259 -11.92 -12.25 -3.00
C ASN A 259 -12.56 -10.87 -2.68
N VAL A 260 -12.29 -9.84 -3.47
CA VAL A 260 -12.99 -8.54 -3.39
C VAL A 260 -14.49 -8.74 -3.63
N GLY A 261 -14.85 -9.55 -4.62
CA GLY A 261 -16.25 -9.92 -4.90
C GLY A 261 -16.93 -10.57 -3.71
N ARG A 262 -16.26 -11.57 -3.10
CA ARG A 262 -16.75 -12.30 -1.92
C ARG A 262 -16.98 -11.38 -0.71
N MET A 263 -16.04 -10.48 -0.41
CA MET A 263 -16.18 -9.51 0.68
C MET A 263 -17.36 -8.56 0.44
N ARG A 264 -17.48 -8.03 -0.80
CA ARG A 264 -18.59 -7.17 -1.18
C ARG A 264 -19.93 -7.90 -1.03
N GLU A 265 -20.06 -9.13 -1.52
CA GLU A 265 -21.26 -9.96 -1.40
C GLU A 265 -21.61 -10.27 0.05
N ALA A 266 -20.62 -10.51 0.92
CA ALA A 266 -20.84 -10.71 2.34
C ALA A 266 -21.43 -9.46 3.01
N ILE A 267 -20.89 -8.27 2.72
CA ILE A 267 -21.41 -7.00 3.23
C ILE A 267 -22.87 -6.79 2.79
N GLU A 268 -23.20 -7.07 1.53
CA GLU A 268 -24.57 -6.95 0.99
C GLU A 268 -25.52 -7.98 1.59
N ARG A 269 -25.11 -9.24 1.69
CA ARG A 269 -25.91 -10.34 2.28
C ARG A 269 -26.26 -10.07 3.74
N LEU A 270 -25.36 -9.42 4.49
CA LEU A 270 -25.60 -9.02 5.88
C LEU A 270 -26.48 -7.75 5.98
N GLY A 271 -26.76 -7.07 4.89
CA GLY A 271 -27.59 -5.86 4.86
C GLY A 271 -26.97 -4.64 5.51
N ILE A 272 -25.61 -4.61 5.62
CA ILE A 272 -24.85 -3.54 6.29
C ILE A 272 -24.15 -2.59 5.33
N GLU A 273 -24.37 -2.70 4.02
CA GLU A 273 -23.67 -1.94 2.97
C GLU A 273 -23.82 -0.42 3.09
N LYS A 274 -24.97 0.06 3.65
CA LYS A 274 -25.23 1.50 3.82
C LYS A 274 -24.55 2.10 5.04
N ASP A 275 -24.17 1.25 5.97
CA ASP A 275 -23.54 1.63 7.24
C ASP A 275 -22.06 1.22 7.30
N THR A 276 -21.49 0.77 6.16
CA THR A 276 -20.13 0.25 6.06
C THR A 276 -19.36 0.96 4.96
N LEU A 277 -18.24 1.61 5.31
CA LEU A 277 -17.23 2.06 4.37
C LEU A 277 -16.45 0.83 3.90
N PHE A 278 -16.71 0.35 2.70
CA PHE A 278 -15.88 -0.68 2.07
C PHE A 278 -14.79 -0.01 1.25
N VAL A 279 -13.55 -0.17 1.67
CA VAL A 279 -12.35 0.36 1.00
C VAL A 279 -11.57 -0.78 0.39
N PHE A 280 -11.21 -0.67 -0.89
CA PHE A 280 -10.27 -1.55 -1.56
C PHE A 280 -9.10 -0.75 -2.13
N THR A 281 -7.86 -1.19 -1.82
CA THR A 281 -6.62 -0.55 -2.30
C THR A 281 -5.44 -1.52 -2.36
N SER A 282 -4.22 -0.98 -2.58
CA SER A 282 -2.94 -1.68 -2.45
C SER A 282 -1.93 -0.81 -1.72
N ASP A 283 -0.89 -1.43 -1.17
CA ASP A 283 0.20 -0.69 -0.51
C ASP A 283 1.17 -0.04 -1.51
N HIS A 284 1.45 -0.66 -2.64
CA HIS A 284 2.26 -0.13 -3.75
C HIS A 284 2.07 -1.02 -4.99
N GLY A 285 2.71 -0.65 -6.09
CA GLY A 285 2.70 -1.43 -7.32
C GLY A 285 4.00 -2.19 -7.59
N GLU A 286 4.28 -2.46 -8.88
CA GLU A 286 5.38 -3.28 -9.42
C GLU A 286 5.82 -2.74 -10.78
N LEU A 287 7.12 -2.74 -11.09
CA LEU A 287 7.65 -2.20 -12.33
C LEU A 287 7.79 -3.22 -13.47
N PHE A 288 8.08 -4.48 -13.20
CA PHE A 288 8.29 -5.51 -14.25
C PHE A 288 9.26 -5.11 -15.36
N GLY A 289 10.37 -4.45 -15.03
CA GLY A 289 11.37 -3.99 -16.00
C GLY A 289 11.14 -2.60 -16.58
N ALA A 290 10.01 -1.95 -16.30
CA ALA A 290 9.80 -0.54 -16.60
C ALA A 290 10.93 0.30 -15.98
N HIS A 291 11.44 1.28 -16.73
CA HIS A 291 12.57 2.13 -16.32
C HIS A 291 13.83 1.36 -15.88
N GLY A 292 14.02 0.12 -16.34
CA GLY A 292 15.16 -0.71 -15.96
C GLY A 292 15.10 -1.24 -14.52
N ARG A 293 13.92 -1.33 -13.92
CA ARG A 293 13.71 -1.75 -12.52
C ARG A 293 12.69 -2.88 -12.41
N ARG A 294 12.80 -3.67 -11.37
CA ARG A 294 11.71 -4.48 -10.83
C ARG A 294 11.29 -3.91 -9.48
N ALA A 295 10.26 -4.50 -8.91
CA ALA A 295 9.75 -4.18 -7.58
C ALA A 295 9.27 -2.71 -7.47
N LYS A 296 9.69 -2.01 -6.47
CA LYS A 296 9.10 -0.79 -5.92
C LYS A 296 10.17 0.17 -5.42
N ASN A 297 9.83 1.07 -4.47
CA ASN A 297 10.72 2.06 -3.87
C ASN A 297 11.24 3.10 -4.87
N ILE A 298 10.32 3.60 -5.70
CA ILE A 298 10.60 4.64 -6.70
C ILE A 298 9.32 5.44 -6.99
N PHE A 299 9.46 6.63 -7.55
CA PHE A 299 8.39 7.60 -7.83
C PHE A 299 7.61 7.38 -9.13
N TYR A 300 7.90 6.33 -9.89
CA TYR A 300 7.18 6.03 -11.14
C TYR A 300 5.75 5.53 -10.88
N GLU A 301 4.83 5.86 -11.81
CA GLU A 301 3.40 5.53 -11.70
C GLU A 301 3.14 4.04 -11.43
N GLU A 302 3.96 3.14 -11.97
CA GLU A 302 3.84 1.70 -11.76
C GLU A 302 4.06 1.28 -10.30
N ALA A 303 4.90 2.02 -9.56
CA ALA A 303 5.16 1.75 -8.15
C ALA A 303 4.21 2.51 -7.22
N VAL A 304 3.92 3.78 -7.52
CA VAL A 304 3.24 4.66 -6.57
C VAL A 304 1.73 4.72 -6.77
N ARG A 305 1.22 4.54 -7.99
CA ARG A 305 -0.22 4.67 -8.26
C ARG A 305 -0.95 3.37 -7.97
N VAL A 306 -1.81 3.41 -6.96
CA VAL A 306 -2.56 2.24 -6.49
C VAL A 306 -4.06 2.37 -6.80
N PRO A 307 -4.80 1.25 -6.93
CA PRO A 307 -6.25 1.31 -6.90
C PRO A 307 -6.70 1.88 -5.55
N PHE A 308 -7.72 2.74 -5.52
CA PHE A 308 -8.31 3.22 -4.28
C PHE A 308 -9.81 3.49 -4.49
N LEU A 309 -10.62 2.57 -3.98
CA LEU A 309 -12.06 2.52 -4.20
C LEU A 309 -12.76 2.59 -2.83
N VAL A 310 -13.71 3.52 -2.68
CA VAL A 310 -14.49 3.67 -1.43
C VAL A 310 -15.97 3.57 -1.77
N ARG A 311 -16.62 2.55 -1.22
CA ARG A 311 -18.05 2.29 -1.39
C ARG A 311 -18.79 2.39 -0.07
N CYS A 312 -19.86 3.20 -0.05
CA CYS A 312 -20.86 3.23 1.00
C CYS A 312 -22.15 3.81 0.38
N PRO A 313 -23.06 2.97 -0.09
CA PRO A 313 -24.25 3.40 -0.82
C PRO A 313 -25.11 4.40 -0.06
N GLY A 314 -25.48 5.48 -0.71
CA GLY A 314 -26.26 6.57 -0.08
C GLY A 314 -25.43 7.59 0.71
N THR A 315 -24.18 7.29 1.03
CA THR A 315 -23.26 8.21 1.73
C THR A 315 -22.14 8.68 0.80
N ILE A 316 -21.47 7.77 0.13
CA ILE A 316 -20.38 8.06 -0.82
C ILE A 316 -20.94 8.01 -2.24
N PRO A 317 -20.84 9.11 -3.02
CA PRO A 317 -21.34 9.14 -4.40
C PRO A 317 -20.45 8.31 -5.34
N GLU A 318 -21.09 7.58 -6.25
CA GLU A 318 -20.44 6.82 -7.33
C GLU A 318 -19.84 7.79 -8.35
N ARG A 319 -18.52 7.94 -8.37
CA ARG A 319 -17.84 8.86 -9.28
C ARG A 319 -16.34 8.64 -9.30
N SER A 320 -15.66 9.11 -10.32
CA SER A 320 -14.21 9.34 -10.24
C SER A 320 -13.93 10.66 -9.51
N CYS A 321 -13.01 10.61 -8.55
CA CYS A 321 -12.54 11.74 -7.75
C CYS A 321 -11.05 11.96 -8.02
N GLY A 322 -10.72 13.09 -8.63
CA GLY A 322 -9.34 13.42 -9.02
C GLY A 322 -8.48 14.03 -7.90
N VAL A 323 -8.93 14.00 -6.63
CA VAL A 323 -8.11 14.50 -5.53
C VAL A 323 -6.83 13.68 -5.39
N CYS A 324 -5.70 14.35 -5.12
CA CYS A 324 -4.43 13.68 -4.81
C CYS A 324 -4.48 13.15 -3.38
N LEU A 325 -4.77 11.86 -3.21
CA LEU A 325 -4.75 11.19 -1.91
C LEU A 325 -3.38 10.53 -1.71
N ASN A 326 -2.76 10.82 -0.58
CA ASN A 326 -1.55 10.15 -0.12
C ASN A 326 -1.90 9.11 0.97
N THR A 327 -1.08 8.11 1.17
CA THR A 327 -1.26 7.10 2.25
C THR A 327 -1.52 7.74 3.62
N VAL A 328 -0.81 8.82 3.96
CA VAL A 328 -0.98 9.52 5.25
C VAL A 328 -2.37 10.15 5.42
N ASP A 329 -3.09 10.43 4.33
CA ASP A 329 -4.42 11.04 4.34
C ASP A 329 -5.53 10.02 4.63
N VAL A 330 -5.24 8.72 4.57
CA VAL A 330 -6.24 7.65 4.72
C VAL A 330 -6.83 7.65 6.13
N MET A 331 -5.98 7.61 7.16
CA MET A 331 -6.43 7.60 8.55
C MET A 331 -7.34 8.80 8.89
N PRO A 332 -6.92 10.07 8.70
CA PRO A 332 -7.76 11.21 9.03
C PRO A 332 -9.06 11.25 8.21
N THR A 333 -9.02 10.84 6.95
CA THR A 333 -10.20 10.79 6.08
C THR A 333 -11.23 9.76 6.56
N LEU A 334 -10.79 8.55 6.91
CA LEU A 334 -11.69 7.51 7.43
C LEU A 334 -12.31 7.89 8.78
N LEU A 335 -11.51 8.45 9.70
CA LEU A 335 -12.01 8.94 10.98
C LEU A 335 -13.05 10.05 10.79
N ALA A 336 -12.79 11.02 9.91
CA ALA A 336 -13.72 12.11 9.60
C ALA A 336 -15.01 11.60 8.95
N LEU A 337 -14.95 10.62 8.03
CA LEU A 337 -16.14 9.97 7.45
C LEU A 337 -16.98 9.25 8.52
N CYS A 338 -16.35 8.73 9.56
CA CYS A 338 -17.03 8.14 10.71
C CYS A 338 -17.50 9.17 11.75
N GLY A 339 -17.23 10.47 11.55
CA GLY A 339 -17.56 11.54 12.49
C GLY A 339 -16.71 11.52 13.77
N LEU A 340 -15.51 10.95 13.69
CA LEU A 340 -14.59 10.80 14.82
C LEU A 340 -13.50 11.86 14.81
N PRO A 341 -12.96 12.24 15.99
CA PRO A 341 -11.87 13.18 16.08
C PRO A 341 -10.58 12.61 15.49
N ILE A 342 -9.84 13.43 14.76
CA ILE A 342 -8.52 13.11 14.25
C ILE A 342 -7.51 13.36 15.38
N PRO A 343 -6.65 12.40 15.73
CA PRO A 343 -5.63 12.58 16.77
C PRO A 343 -4.66 13.73 16.45
N GLU A 344 -4.18 14.38 17.49
CA GLU A 344 -3.13 15.40 17.37
C GLU A 344 -1.84 14.79 16.82
N GLY A 345 -1.13 15.53 15.99
CA GLY A 345 0.13 15.09 15.38
C GLY A 345 -0.02 14.20 14.14
N VAL A 346 -1.24 13.93 13.66
CA VAL A 346 -1.48 13.38 12.31
C VAL A 346 -1.01 14.41 11.28
N GLU A 347 -0.23 13.94 10.29
CA GLU A 347 0.35 14.80 9.24
C GLU A 347 -0.47 14.79 7.94
N GLY A 348 -1.28 13.73 7.76
CA GLY A 348 -2.22 13.61 6.65
C GLY A 348 -3.39 14.60 6.75
N ARG A 349 -4.05 14.80 5.63
CA ARG A 349 -5.21 15.71 5.48
C ARG A 349 -6.51 14.93 5.48
N ASP A 350 -7.55 15.53 6.04
CA ASP A 350 -8.92 15.05 5.90
C ASP A 350 -9.46 15.40 4.51
N LEU A 351 -9.70 14.37 3.70
CA LEU A 351 -10.28 14.46 2.35
C LEU A 351 -11.74 13.99 2.31
N SER A 352 -12.39 13.80 3.47
CA SER A 352 -13.77 13.33 3.55
C SER A 352 -14.75 14.18 2.76
N ALA A 353 -14.57 15.50 2.78
CA ALA A 353 -15.41 16.42 2.01
C ALA A 353 -15.31 16.17 0.49
N SER A 354 -14.11 15.85 -0.01
CA SER A 354 -13.90 15.47 -1.40
C SER A 354 -14.56 14.13 -1.73
N LEU A 355 -14.43 13.11 -0.88
CA LEU A 355 -15.08 11.82 -1.09
C LEU A 355 -16.61 11.93 -1.07
N LEU A 356 -17.15 12.76 -0.17
CA LEU A 356 -18.59 13.05 -0.09
C LEU A 356 -19.12 13.91 -1.26
N GLY A 357 -18.25 14.37 -2.17
CA GLY A 357 -18.65 15.21 -3.30
C GLY A 357 -19.12 16.60 -2.90
N LYS A 358 -18.68 17.13 -1.74
CA LYS A 358 -19.09 18.47 -1.27
C LYS A 358 -18.50 19.56 -2.20
N PRO A 359 -19.33 20.47 -2.71
CA PRO A 359 -18.83 21.58 -3.54
C PRO A 359 -17.81 22.44 -2.76
N GLY A 360 -16.69 22.79 -3.42
CA GLY A 360 -15.63 23.59 -2.83
C GLY A 360 -14.85 22.89 -1.72
N ALA A 361 -14.88 21.57 -1.68
CA ALA A 361 -14.03 20.78 -0.78
C ALA A 361 -12.55 21.19 -0.99
N PRO A 362 -11.78 21.42 0.09
CA PRO A 362 -10.37 21.73 -0.04
C PRO A 362 -9.63 20.53 -0.63
N GLU A 363 -8.78 20.81 -1.63
CA GLU A 363 -7.93 19.79 -2.24
C GLU A 363 -6.46 20.14 -1.98
N PRO A 364 -5.60 19.17 -1.67
CA PRO A 364 -4.17 19.40 -1.63
C PRO A 364 -3.64 19.67 -3.04
N ASP A 365 -2.60 20.48 -3.14
CA ASP A 365 -1.91 20.76 -4.41
C ASP A 365 -1.33 19.48 -5.05
N GLY A 366 -0.99 18.51 -4.23
CA GLY A 366 -0.44 17.22 -4.63
C GLY A 366 -0.07 16.36 -3.42
N ALA A 367 0.63 15.29 -3.68
CA ALA A 367 1.10 14.33 -2.69
C ALA A 367 2.64 14.33 -2.62
N LEU A 368 3.20 14.51 -1.43
CA LEU A 368 4.63 14.28 -1.17
C LEU A 368 4.88 12.78 -1.09
N MET A 369 5.84 12.28 -1.86
CA MET A 369 6.27 10.90 -1.87
C MET A 369 7.74 10.81 -1.53
N MET A 370 8.18 9.68 -0.98
CA MET A 370 9.54 9.50 -0.52
C MET A 370 10.06 8.07 -0.65
N GLY A 371 11.36 7.96 -0.86
CA GLY A 371 12.16 6.79 -0.58
C GLY A 371 13.29 7.22 0.33
N THR A 372 13.59 6.43 1.34
CA THR A 372 14.48 6.84 2.44
C THR A 372 15.77 6.04 2.49
N GLY A 373 16.05 5.20 1.51
CA GLY A 373 17.22 4.36 1.38
C GLY A 373 16.91 3.11 0.56
N ALA A 374 17.65 2.04 0.74
CA ALA A 374 17.33 0.76 0.13
C ALA A 374 16.03 0.16 0.72
N THR A 375 15.41 -0.78 0.00
CA THR A 375 14.08 -1.31 0.35
C THR A 375 14.03 -2.02 1.72
N ALA A 376 15.05 -2.83 2.04
CA ALA A 376 15.02 -3.68 3.25
C ALA A 376 16.28 -3.62 4.11
N ASP A 377 17.28 -2.86 3.71
CA ASP A 377 18.53 -2.70 4.44
C ASP A 377 18.93 -1.23 4.59
N TRP A 378 20.01 -0.97 5.29
CA TRP A 378 20.51 0.37 5.59
C TRP A 378 21.42 0.94 4.49
N GLY A 379 21.22 0.53 3.23
CA GLY A 379 21.96 1.04 2.08
C GLY A 379 21.61 2.48 1.78
N GLU A 380 22.62 3.35 1.73
CA GLU A 380 22.52 4.77 1.40
C GLU A 380 22.70 5.02 -0.11
N GLY A 381 22.24 6.18 -0.58
CA GLY A 381 22.37 6.62 -1.96
C GLY A 381 21.18 6.26 -2.84
N PHE A 382 20.10 5.79 -2.24
CA PHE A 382 18.82 5.47 -2.88
C PHE A 382 17.70 6.39 -2.42
N GLU A 383 18.01 7.40 -1.60
CA GLU A 383 17.05 8.33 -1.05
C GLU A 383 16.57 9.31 -2.11
N TRP A 384 15.25 9.46 -2.20
CA TRP A 384 14.59 10.41 -3.09
C TRP A 384 13.40 11.08 -2.42
N ARG A 385 13.02 12.26 -2.92
CA ARG A 385 11.76 12.93 -2.65
C ARG A 385 11.07 13.25 -3.96
N ALA A 386 9.75 13.12 -3.97
CA ALA A 386 8.95 13.50 -5.11
C ALA A 386 7.66 14.21 -4.69
N PHE A 387 7.15 15.07 -5.56
CA PHE A 387 5.86 15.70 -5.40
C PHE A 387 5.01 15.45 -6.64
N ARG A 388 3.85 14.82 -6.44
CA ARG A 388 2.95 14.46 -7.53
C ARG A 388 1.66 15.28 -7.44
N THR A 389 1.38 16.07 -8.47
CA THR A 389 0.11 16.76 -8.70
C THR A 389 -0.81 15.90 -9.58
N LYS A 390 -2.00 16.42 -9.94
CA LYS A 390 -2.89 15.76 -10.91
C LYS A 390 -2.24 15.57 -12.30
N ARG A 391 -1.23 16.37 -12.64
CA ARG A 391 -0.60 16.37 -13.96
C ARG A 391 0.89 16.03 -13.93
N TYR A 392 1.64 16.61 -13.00
CA TYR A 392 3.09 16.52 -13.00
C TYR A 392 3.62 15.69 -11.84
N THR A 393 4.71 14.98 -12.08
CA THR A 393 5.55 14.37 -11.04
C THR A 393 6.93 15.00 -11.13
N TYR A 394 7.38 15.64 -10.04
CA TYR A 394 8.74 16.09 -9.84
C TYR A 394 9.44 15.21 -8.81
N ALA A 395 10.67 14.81 -9.06
CA ALA A 395 11.47 14.02 -8.13
C ALA A 395 12.93 14.49 -8.13
N VAL A 396 13.61 14.29 -7.00
CA VAL A 396 15.04 14.56 -6.84
C VAL A 396 15.71 13.50 -5.96
N TYR A 397 16.91 13.07 -6.33
CA TYR A 397 17.75 12.18 -5.53
C TYR A 397 18.64 12.98 -4.58
N LEU A 398 18.81 12.46 -3.35
CA LEU A 398 19.69 13.09 -2.35
C LEU A 398 21.18 12.97 -2.74
N LYS A 399 21.57 11.83 -3.30
CA LYS A 399 22.96 11.45 -3.55
C LYS A 399 23.70 12.42 -4.47
N ASP A 400 23.08 12.86 -5.55
CA ASP A 400 23.70 13.62 -6.63
C ASP A 400 22.88 14.84 -7.09
N GLY A 401 21.65 14.98 -6.54
CA GLY A 401 20.73 16.04 -6.90
C GLY A 401 20.12 15.85 -8.29
N GLU A 402 20.16 14.64 -8.87
CA GLU A 402 19.52 14.37 -10.15
C GLU A 402 18.02 14.63 -10.07
N GLU A 403 17.50 15.41 -11.01
CA GLU A 403 16.13 15.88 -11.05
C GLU A 403 15.34 15.24 -12.18
N HIS A 404 14.09 14.90 -11.88
CA HIS A 404 13.14 14.36 -12.83
C HIS A 404 11.85 15.17 -12.81
N LEU A 405 11.30 15.45 -14.00
CA LEU A 405 9.99 16.07 -14.16
C LEU A 405 9.24 15.38 -15.29
N TYR A 406 8.05 14.88 -14.99
CA TYR A 406 7.19 14.19 -15.95
C TYR A 406 5.82 14.83 -16.03
N ASP A 407 5.25 14.91 -17.25
CA ASP A 407 3.85 15.28 -17.49
C ASP A 407 3.02 14.00 -17.62
N ASN A 408 2.42 13.53 -16.54
CA ASN A 408 1.70 12.25 -16.47
C ASN A 408 0.46 12.19 -17.39
N LEU A 409 -0.01 13.33 -17.93
CA LEU A 409 -1.11 13.34 -18.89
C LEU A 409 -0.61 13.22 -20.34
N ALA A 410 0.49 13.88 -20.67
CA ALA A 410 1.07 13.83 -22.00
C ALA A 410 1.99 12.62 -22.20
N ASP A 411 2.62 12.15 -21.12
CA ASP A 411 3.55 11.04 -21.08
C ASP A 411 3.23 10.13 -19.87
N PRO A 412 2.15 9.35 -19.92
CA PRO A 412 1.73 8.50 -18.80
C PRO A 412 2.71 7.38 -18.43
N LEU A 413 3.66 7.06 -19.32
CA LEU A 413 4.73 6.10 -19.07
C LEU A 413 6.02 6.75 -18.56
N GLN A 414 6.03 8.07 -18.36
CA GLN A 414 7.16 8.84 -17.79
C GLN A 414 8.50 8.61 -18.51
N MET A 415 8.45 8.54 -19.84
CA MET A 415 9.62 8.26 -20.70
C MET A 415 10.48 9.48 -20.97
N LYS A 416 9.89 10.68 -20.91
CA LYS A 416 10.58 11.92 -21.22
C LYS A 416 10.78 12.77 -19.96
N ASN A 417 12.02 12.79 -19.44
CA ASN A 417 12.38 13.71 -18.37
C ASN A 417 12.44 15.16 -18.90
N LEU A 418 11.59 16.03 -18.36
CA LEU A 418 11.45 17.44 -18.74
C LEU A 418 12.32 18.38 -17.89
N ALA A 419 13.04 17.90 -16.87
CA ALA A 419 13.78 18.74 -15.93
C ALA A 419 14.88 19.60 -16.59
N GLY A 420 15.45 19.12 -17.72
CA GLY A 420 16.46 19.85 -18.50
C GLY A 420 15.91 20.70 -19.65
N GLU A 421 14.60 20.69 -19.90
CA GLU A 421 13.98 21.40 -21.02
C GLU A 421 13.68 22.87 -20.66
N ALA A 422 14.14 23.81 -21.50
CA ALA A 422 13.97 25.24 -21.25
C ALA A 422 12.49 25.65 -21.11
N ASP A 423 11.60 25.08 -21.94
CA ASP A 423 10.16 25.37 -21.92
C ASP A 423 9.48 24.86 -20.68
N SER A 424 10.06 23.91 -19.95
CA SER A 424 9.55 23.32 -18.73
C SER A 424 10.04 24.04 -17.45
N ALA A 425 10.97 24.97 -17.55
CA ALA A 425 11.57 25.66 -16.41
C ALA A 425 10.54 26.32 -15.45
N PRO A 426 9.46 26.97 -15.92
CA PRO A 426 8.45 27.51 -15.02
C PRO A 426 7.71 26.44 -14.20
N VAL A 427 7.35 25.32 -14.84
CA VAL A 427 6.68 24.18 -14.19
C VAL A 427 7.65 23.52 -13.20
N LEU A 428 8.91 23.33 -13.59
CA LEU A 428 9.93 22.77 -12.70
C LEU A 428 10.09 23.60 -11.44
N SER A 429 10.16 24.94 -11.56
CA SER A 429 10.24 25.87 -10.41
C SER A 429 9.01 25.74 -9.51
N GLU A 430 7.81 25.73 -10.08
CA GLU A 430 6.55 25.58 -9.33
C GLU A 430 6.52 24.27 -8.55
N MET A 431 6.92 23.15 -9.18
CA MET A 431 6.91 21.84 -8.54
C MET A 431 7.94 21.73 -7.41
N LYS A 432 9.11 22.35 -7.57
CA LYS A 432 10.13 22.48 -6.51
C LYS A 432 9.59 23.24 -5.31
N ASP A 433 8.94 24.37 -5.54
CA ASP A 433 8.38 25.20 -4.48
C ASP A 433 7.28 24.47 -3.71
N LYS A 434 6.39 23.76 -4.42
CA LYS A 434 5.35 22.92 -3.80
C LYS A 434 5.94 21.79 -2.96
N MET A 435 6.94 21.08 -3.47
CA MET A 435 7.62 20.02 -2.72
C MET A 435 8.30 20.59 -1.48
N ALA A 436 9.05 21.68 -1.61
CA ALA A 436 9.74 22.32 -0.49
C ALA A 436 8.75 22.81 0.59
N ALA A 437 7.61 23.38 0.19
CA ALA A 437 6.57 23.80 1.12
C ALA A 437 5.98 22.62 1.91
N GLU A 438 5.71 21.49 1.22
CA GLU A 438 5.17 20.31 1.88
C GLU A 438 6.21 19.63 2.79
N MET A 439 7.46 19.53 2.37
CA MET A 439 8.56 19.04 3.21
C MET A 439 8.74 19.92 4.46
N ALA A 440 8.64 21.25 4.31
CA ALA A 440 8.69 22.17 5.45
C ALA A 440 7.49 21.98 6.40
N ARG A 441 6.28 21.79 5.86
CA ARG A 441 5.06 21.55 6.66
C ARG A 441 5.22 20.34 7.57
N VAL A 442 5.82 19.26 7.04
CA VAL A 442 6.02 18.02 7.80
C VAL A 442 7.43 17.92 8.40
N ASN A 443 8.22 18.99 8.38
CA ASN A 443 9.59 19.07 8.89
C ASN A 443 10.50 17.92 8.36
N ASP A 444 10.31 17.52 7.11
CA ASP A 444 11.19 16.56 6.45
C ASP A 444 12.48 17.26 6.00
N ARG A 445 13.61 16.85 6.51
CA ARG A 445 14.93 17.44 6.22
C ARG A 445 15.73 16.62 5.21
N PHE A 446 15.09 15.66 4.56
CA PHE A 446 15.73 14.81 3.57
C PHE A 446 16.99 14.12 4.08
N HIS A 447 16.97 13.60 5.32
CA HIS A 447 18.08 12.85 5.86
C HIS A 447 18.32 11.54 5.12
N PRO A 448 19.59 11.09 5.00
CA PRO A 448 19.90 9.75 4.53
C PRO A 448 19.42 8.71 5.54
N VAL A 449 19.24 7.46 5.11
CA VAL A 449 18.72 6.37 5.95
C VAL A 449 19.63 6.10 7.16
N GLY A 450 20.94 6.30 7.05
CA GLY A 450 21.91 6.19 8.14
C GLY A 450 21.61 7.10 9.33
N TYR A 451 21.04 8.29 9.07
CA TYR A 451 20.62 9.18 10.15
C TYR A 451 19.59 8.51 11.08
N TYR A 452 18.59 7.82 10.53
CA TYR A 452 17.57 7.13 11.31
C TYR A 452 18.15 5.93 12.03
N ARG A 453 19.01 5.13 11.36
CA ARG A 453 19.73 4.02 11.98
C ARG A 453 20.50 4.45 13.21
N GLU A 454 21.23 5.56 13.13
CA GLU A 454 22.15 6.01 14.19
C GLU A 454 21.46 6.75 15.33
N ASN A 455 20.32 7.41 15.04
CA ASN A 455 19.69 8.29 16.01
C ASN A 455 18.35 7.78 16.54
N TRP A 456 17.63 6.92 15.79
CA TRP A 456 16.25 6.54 16.08
C TRP A 456 16.06 5.05 16.34
N VAL A 457 16.96 4.19 15.88
CA VAL A 457 16.82 2.73 15.91
C VAL A 457 17.87 2.09 16.78
N GLU A 458 17.43 1.18 17.64
CA GLU A 458 18.27 0.33 18.47
C GLU A 458 17.77 -1.11 18.34
N ASP A 459 18.66 -2.04 17.96
CA ASP A 459 18.32 -3.45 17.74
C ASP A 459 17.09 -3.65 16.82
N ARG A 460 17.05 -2.91 15.70
CA ARG A 460 15.95 -2.87 14.74
C ARG A 460 14.61 -2.37 15.28
N ILE A 461 14.58 -1.85 16.49
CA ILE A 461 13.39 -1.26 17.11
C ILE A 461 13.51 0.25 17.05
N ILE A 462 12.49 0.92 16.55
CA ILE A 462 12.40 2.38 16.55
C ILE A 462 12.15 2.83 17.99
N LYS A 463 13.15 3.50 18.60
CA LYS A 463 13.13 4.01 19.98
C LYS A 463 12.83 5.49 20.07
N ARG A 464 13.02 6.22 18.99
CA ARG A 464 12.73 7.66 18.87
C ARG A 464 11.89 7.93 17.65
N THR A 465 11.11 8.96 17.72
CA THR A 465 10.28 9.47 16.64
C THR A 465 10.43 10.98 16.59
N LYS A 466 9.80 11.62 15.62
CA LYS A 466 9.83 13.08 15.49
C LYS A 466 9.25 13.82 16.71
N ALA A 467 8.42 13.16 17.50
CA ALA A 467 7.82 13.75 18.70
C ALA A 467 8.81 13.87 19.87
N ASP A 468 9.93 13.17 19.80
CA ASP A 468 11.01 13.19 20.80
C ASP A 468 12.08 14.24 20.44
#